data_7c3c4a676a49b62752cc0663a87aa376
#
_entry.id   7c3c4a676a49b62752cc0663a87aa376
#
_cell.length_a   1.000
_cell.length_b   1.000
_cell.length_c   1.000
_cell.angle_alpha   90.00
_cell.angle_beta   90.00
_cell.angle_gamma   90.00
#
_symmetry.space_group_name_H-M   'P 1'
#
loop_
_entity.id
_entity.type
_entity.pdbx_description
1 polymer ?
#
loop_
_entity_poly.entity_id
_entity_poly.type
_entity_poly.pdbx_seq_one_letter_code
_entity_poly.pdbx_strand_id
1 'polypeptide(L)'
;MPLNLTVFAVTPFRQNCSLLWDEESKEAVWIDVGGDVPQLLEEAAKLGVQPKAIWLTHGHLDHAGGVAEMIQHTPLPVIGPHRADQWLLDNLPEITANFGFPVSAPVSPNRWLEEGDELSVGAYRFQVLHIPGHTPGHVVFYCAEQNLLIAGDVLFYESIGRTDFERSSHADLLRNIREKLLVLPEDTIVLPGHGRSTTIGHEKRHNPFLQD
;
A
#
# COMPACT_ATOMS: atom_id res chain seq x y z
N MET A 1 -12.13 19.62 -6.73
CA MET A 1 -11.57 19.86 -5.38
C MET A 1 -10.46 18.86 -5.11
N PRO A 2 -9.55 19.04 -4.16
CA PRO A 2 -8.37 18.17 -4.06
C PRO A 2 -8.69 16.78 -3.51
N LEU A 3 -7.96 15.78 -4.02
CA LEU A 3 -7.72 14.53 -3.34
C LEU A 3 -6.78 14.83 -2.18
N ASN A 4 -7.15 14.46 -0.97
CA ASN A 4 -6.36 14.66 0.23
C ASN A 4 -5.74 13.35 0.70
N LEU A 5 -4.63 13.46 1.38
CA LEU A 5 -3.89 12.33 1.92
C LEU A 5 -3.29 12.69 3.28
N THR A 6 -3.40 11.78 4.23
CA THR A 6 -2.63 11.81 5.48
C THR A 6 -1.93 10.47 5.69
N VAL A 7 -0.68 10.52 6.09
CA VAL A 7 0.15 9.35 6.35
C VAL A 7 0.40 9.23 7.85
N PHE A 8 0.18 8.04 8.38
CA PHE A 8 0.42 7.69 9.78
C PHE A 8 1.53 6.63 9.85
N ALA A 9 2.61 6.94 10.54
CA ALA A 9 3.65 5.95 10.80
C ALA A 9 3.17 5.02 11.92
N VAL A 10 2.74 3.83 11.55
CA VAL A 10 2.21 2.81 12.46
C VAL A 10 3.21 1.69 12.71
N THR A 11 3.01 0.96 13.80
CA THR A 11 3.81 -0.18 14.23
C THR A 11 5.27 0.18 14.57
N PRO A 12 6.01 -0.69 15.28
CA PRO A 12 7.45 -0.50 15.49
C PRO A 12 8.26 -0.41 14.18
N PHE A 13 7.74 -0.93 13.06
CA PHE A 13 8.39 -0.83 11.75
C PHE A 13 8.18 0.52 11.07
N ARG A 14 7.34 1.43 11.67
CA ARG A 14 7.04 2.77 11.15
C ARG A 14 6.53 2.72 9.70
N GLN A 15 5.65 1.75 9.44
CA GLN A 15 4.99 1.62 8.15
C GLN A 15 4.04 2.81 7.92
N ASN A 16 3.97 3.27 6.70
CA ASN A 16 3.15 4.40 6.26
C ASN A 16 1.71 3.94 5.94
N CYS A 17 0.88 3.79 6.96
CA CYS A 17 -0.56 3.65 6.76
C CYS A 17 -1.14 4.97 6.23
N SER A 18 -1.87 4.93 5.12
CA SER A 18 -2.40 6.14 4.52
C SER A 18 -3.93 6.18 4.59
N LEU A 19 -4.45 7.37 4.88
CA LEU A 19 -5.86 7.70 4.72
C LEU A 19 -5.97 8.68 3.54
N LEU A 20 -6.66 8.24 2.50
CA LEU A 20 -6.85 8.97 1.27
C LEU A 20 -8.34 9.32 1.13
N TRP A 21 -8.68 10.59 0.82
CA TRP A 21 -10.09 10.98 0.69
C TRP A 21 -10.33 12.08 -0.33
N ASP A 22 -11.49 12.04 -0.91
CA ASP A 22 -12.03 13.12 -1.74
C ASP A 22 -12.64 14.20 -0.84
N GLU A 23 -12.17 15.44 -0.96
CA GLU A 23 -12.60 16.55 -0.13
C GLU A 23 -14.08 16.89 -0.30
N GLU A 24 -14.65 16.66 -1.49
CA GLU A 24 -16.03 17.00 -1.78
C GLU A 24 -17.01 15.98 -1.18
N SER A 25 -16.80 14.70 -1.48
CA SER A 25 -17.70 13.63 -1.03
C SER A 25 -17.41 13.16 0.38
N LYS A 26 -16.23 13.46 0.93
CA LYS A 26 -15.68 12.90 2.18
C LYS A 26 -15.54 11.36 2.16
N GLU A 27 -15.72 10.75 1.00
CA GLU A 27 -15.39 9.34 0.84
C GLU A 27 -13.89 9.12 0.98
N ALA A 28 -13.54 8.12 1.77
CA ALA A 28 -12.14 7.82 2.09
C ALA A 28 -11.83 6.34 1.94
N VAL A 29 -10.54 6.01 1.83
CA VAL A 29 -10.03 4.65 1.92
C VAL A 29 -8.80 4.62 2.80
N TRP A 30 -8.68 3.55 3.57
CA TRP A 30 -7.45 3.19 4.23
C TRP A 30 -6.54 2.42 3.27
N ILE A 31 -5.25 2.68 3.32
CA ILE A 31 -4.26 1.93 2.57
C ILE A 31 -3.26 1.35 3.57
N ASP A 32 -3.11 0.02 3.55
CA ASP A 32 -2.15 -0.72 4.35
C ASP A 32 -2.30 -0.47 5.87
N VAL A 33 -3.37 -0.99 6.45
CA VAL A 33 -3.61 -0.91 7.90
C VAL A 33 -2.73 -1.92 8.63
N GLY A 34 -1.51 -1.51 8.96
CA GLY A 34 -0.52 -2.38 9.62
C GLY A 34 -0.74 -2.58 11.12
N GLY A 35 -1.30 -1.58 11.81
CA GLY A 35 -1.54 -1.61 13.25
C GLY A 35 -2.04 -0.28 13.79
N ASP A 36 -1.95 -0.08 15.11
CA ASP A 36 -2.33 1.15 15.82
C ASP A 36 -3.76 1.62 15.51
N VAL A 37 -4.67 0.66 15.31
CA VAL A 37 -6.04 0.87 14.82
C VAL A 37 -6.83 1.90 15.64
N PRO A 38 -6.80 1.90 17.00
CA PRO A 38 -7.51 2.91 17.79
C PRO A 38 -7.11 4.35 17.42
N GLN A 39 -5.81 4.59 17.20
CA GLN A 39 -5.31 5.90 16.78
C GLN A 39 -5.81 6.27 15.38
N LEU A 40 -5.78 5.34 14.43
CA LEU A 40 -6.26 5.57 13.07
C LEU A 40 -7.75 5.94 13.05
N LEU A 41 -8.58 5.26 13.83
CA LEU A 41 -10.00 5.55 13.94
C LEU A 41 -10.27 6.94 14.52
N GLU A 42 -9.50 7.33 15.56
CA GLU A 42 -9.58 8.66 16.15
C GLU A 42 -9.24 9.76 15.14
N GLU A 43 -8.18 9.57 14.36
CA GLU A 43 -7.74 10.53 13.34
C GLU A 43 -8.75 10.66 12.20
N ALA A 44 -9.32 9.56 11.70
CA ALA A 44 -10.39 9.61 10.72
C ALA A 44 -11.61 10.38 11.22
N ALA A 45 -11.98 10.17 12.48
CA ALA A 45 -13.09 10.89 13.11
C ALA A 45 -12.82 12.40 13.22
N LYS A 46 -11.59 12.81 13.58
CA LYS A 46 -11.17 14.22 13.62
C LYS A 46 -11.23 14.88 12.24
N LEU A 47 -10.88 14.15 11.18
CA LEU A 47 -10.93 14.63 9.80
C LEU A 47 -12.37 14.67 9.25
N GLY A 48 -13.31 14.03 9.90
CA GLY A 48 -14.72 13.98 9.48
C GLY A 48 -14.93 13.24 8.16
N VAL A 49 -14.07 12.29 7.84
CA VAL A 49 -14.13 11.48 6.62
C VAL A 49 -14.84 10.15 6.85
N GLN A 50 -15.30 9.51 5.77
CA GLN A 50 -16.03 8.25 5.80
C GLN A 50 -15.26 7.16 5.04
N PRO A 51 -14.41 6.39 5.70
CA PRO A 51 -13.75 5.25 5.05
C PRO A 51 -14.79 4.26 4.50
N LYS A 52 -14.60 3.86 3.25
CA LYS A 52 -15.48 2.94 2.51
C LYS A 52 -14.83 1.59 2.23
N ALA A 53 -13.51 1.51 2.32
CA ALA A 53 -12.74 0.30 2.09
C ALA A 53 -11.36 0.37 2.73
N ILE A 54 -10.70 -0.79 2.80
CA ILE A 54 -9.28 -0.94 3.06
C ILE A 54 -8.66 -1.48 1.78
N TRP A 55 -7.64 -0.79 1.24
CA TRP A 55 -6.85 -1.29 0.12
C TRP A 55 -5.52 -1.82 0.64
N LEU A 56 -5.11 -2.99 0.15
CA LEU A 56 -3.82 -3.60 0.49
C LEU A 56 -2.91 -3.63 -0.72
N THR A 57 -1.68 -3.13 -0.55
CA THR A 57 -0.63 -3.25 -1.56
C THR A 57 -0.04 -4.65 -1.59
N HIS A 58 0.17 -5.27 -0.42
CA HIS A 58 0.71 -6.62 -0.27
C HIS A 58 0.42 -7.20 1.11
N GLY A 59 0.81 -8.46 1.34
CA GLY A 59 0.39 -9.24 2.50
C GLY A 59 1.33 -9.25 3.70
N HIS A 60 2.38 -8.42 3.79
CA HIS A 60 3.25 -8.40 4.95
C HIS A 60 2.54 -7.89 6.22
N LEU A 61 3.05 -8.35 7.36
CA LEU A 61 2.43 -8.12 8.68
C LEU A 61 2.26 -6.65 9.03
N ASP A 62 3.21 -5.82 8.68
CA ASP A 62 3.19 -4.38 8.98
C ASP A 62 2.31 -3.56 8.02
N HIS A 63 1.80 -4.18 6.94
CA HIS A 63 0.81 -3.62 6.02
C HIS A 63 -0.61 -4.17 6.26
N ALA A 64 -0.73 -5.42 6.68
CA ALA A 64 -2.01 -6.10 6.81
C ALA A 64 -2.38 -6.50 8.25
N GLY A 65 -1.45 -6.40 9.22
CA GLY A 65 -1.63 -6.91 10.57
C GLY A 65 -2.75 -6.26 11.38
N GLY A 66 -3.09 -5.00 11.11
CA GLY A 66 -4.18 -4.28 11.77
C GLY A 66 -5.54 -4.44 11.09
N VAL A 67 -5.61 -5.06 9.91
CA VAL A 67 -6.86 -5.15 9.13
C VAL A 67 -7.94 -5.90 9.90
N ALA A 68 -7.62 -7.03 10.51
CA ALA A 68 -8.59 -7.83 11.26
C ALA A 68 -9.18 -7.05 12.44
N GLU A 69 -8.39 -6.25 13.14
CA GLU A 69 -8.87 -5.35 14.20
C GLU A 69 -9.73 -4.22 13.62
N MET A 70 -9.29 -3.57 12.54
CA MET A 70 -10.02 -2.48 11.91
C MET A 70 -11.44 -2.89 11.50
N ILE A 71 -11.61 -4.06 10.86
CA ILE A 71 -12.92 -4.53 10.42
C ILE A 71 -13.85 -4.96 11.58
N GLN A 72 -13.31 -5.26 12.75
CA GLN A 72 -14.11 -5.47 13.96
C GLN A 72 -14.74 -4.17 14.50
N HIS A 73 -13.99 -3.07 14.40
CA HIS A 73 -14.48 -1.75 14.80
C HIS A 73 -15.38 -1.12 13.73
N THR A 74 -15.00 -1.24 12.48
CA THR A 74 -15.74 -0.67 11.34
C THR A 74 -15.76 -1.71 10.23
N PRO A 75 -16.89 -2.37 9.96
CA PRO A 75 -17.01 -3.35 8.90
C PRO A 75 -16.77 -2.71 7.53
N LEU A 76 -15.57 -2.85 7.00
CA LEU A 76 -15.13 -2.34 5.71
C LEU A 76 -14.73 -3.49 4.79
N PRO A 77 -15.05 -3.41 3.49
CA PRO A 77 -14.51 -4.36 2.54
C PRO A 77 -12.98 -4.19 2.42
N VAL A 78 -12.29 -5.32 2.37
CA VAL A 78 -10.85 -5.40 2.11
C VAL A 78 -10.63 -5.70 0.62
N ILE A 79 -9.87 -4.87 -0.06
CA ILE A 79 -9.62 -4.94 -1.50
C ILE A 79 -8.11 -5.05 -1.73
N GLY A 80 -7.69 -6.07 -2.47
CA GLY A 80 -6.29 -6.40 -2.67
C GLY A 80 -5.67 -7.20 -1.52
N PRO A 81 -4.41 -7.58 -1.67
CA PRO A 81 -3.57 -7.39 -2.86
C PRO A 81 -3.93 -8.32 -4.03
N HIS A 82 -2.96 -8.68 -4.89
CA HIS A 82 -3.14 -9.78 -5.84
C HIS A 82 -3.13 -11.13 -5.11
N ARG A 83 -3.86 -12.12 -5.65
CA ARG A 83 -4.08 -13.42 -5.00
C ARG A 83 -2.81 -14.21 -4.69
N ALA A 84 -1.71 -13.90 -5.35
CA ALA A 84 -0.42 -14.54 -5.08
C ALA A 84 0.10 -14.31 -3.64
N ASP A 85 -0.42 -13.30 -2.93
CA ASP A 85 -0.09 -13.02 -1.52
C ASP A 85 -1.05 -13.67 -0.52
N GLN A 86 -2.02 -14.48 -0.95
CA GLN A 86 -2.96 -15.14 -0.05
C GLN A 86 -2.25 -15.88 1.09
N TRP A 87 -1.16 -16.57 0.78
CA TRP A 87 -0.39 -17.32 1.77
C TRP A 87 0.19 -16.44 2.89
N LEU A 88 0.56 -15.18 2.62
CA LEU A 88 0.99 -14.23 3.66
C LEU A 88 -0.18 -13.85 4.57
N LEU A 89 -1.32 -13.52 3.98
CA LEU A 89 -2.53 -13.13 4.72
C LEU A 89 -3.10 -14.28 5.56
N ASP A 90 -3.02 -15.52 5.06
CA ASP A 90 -3.43 -16.71 5.80
C ASP A 90 -2.52 -16.99 7.00
N ASN A 91 -1.23 -16.65 6.91
CA ASN A 91 -0.22 -16.90 7.94
C ASN A 91 0.03 -15.70 8.87
N LEU A 92 -0.73 -14.61 8.77
CA LEU A 92 -0.60 -13.44 9.66
C LEU A 92 -0.57 -13.80 11.16
N PRO A 93 -1.39 -14.74 11.68
CA PRO A 93 -1.34 -15.10 13.09
C PRO A 93 0.03 -15.59 13.55
N GLU A 94 0.65 -16.47 12.79
CA GLU A 94 1.97 -17.01 13.10
C GLU A 94 3.07 -15.95 12.93
N ILE A 95 3.01 -15.21 11.82
CA ILE A 95 4.03 -14.20 11.50
C ILE A 95 4.01 -13.08 12.53
N THR A 96 2.84 -12.54 12.89
CA THR A 96 2.72 -11.48 13.89
C THR A 96 3.21 -11.94 15.26
N ALA A 97 2.87 -13.16 15.68
CA ALA A 97 3.36 -13.74 16.93
C ALA A 97 4.89 -13.87 16.95
N ASN A 98 5.50 -14.35 15.85
CA ASN A 98 6.95 -14.54 15.75
C ASN A 98 7.72 -13.22 15.83
N PHE A 99 7.14 -12.12 15.37
CA PHE A 99 7.73 -10.77 15.45
C PHE A 99 7.37 -10.01 16.73
N GLY A 100 6.58 -10.61 17.63
CA GLY A 100 6.15 -9.96 18.87
C GLY A 100 5.11 -8.85 18.68
N PHE A 101 4.40 -8.86 17.57
CA PHE A 101 3.27 -7.99 17.33
C PHE A 101 2.00 -8.53 18.01
N PRO A 102 0.97 -7.71 18.23
CA PRO A 102 -0.35 -8.22 18.55
C PRO A 102 -0.77 -9.27 17.52
N VAL A 103 -1.23 -10.44 18.00
CA VAL A 103 -1.58 -11.54 17.10
C VAL A 103 -2.78 -11.14 16.23
N SER A 104 -2.56 -11.04 14.94
CA SER A 104 -3.62 -10.77 13.96
C SER A 104 -4.39 -12.04 13.62
N ALA A 105 -5.67 -11.92 13.28
CA ALA A 105 -6.39 -13.01 12.61
C ALA A 105 -5.99 -13.05 11.11
N PRO A 106 -6.21 -14.20 10.43
CA PRO A 106 -6.06 -14.25 8.98
C PRO A 106 -6.96 -13.22 8.29
N VAL A 107 -6.49 -12.66 7.19
CA VAL A 107 -7.24 -11.70 6.38
C VAL A 107 -7.67 -12.32 5.08
N SER A 108 -8.98 -12.31 4.80
CA SER A 108 -9.54 -12.77 3.52
C SER A 108 -10.13 -11.57 2.78
N PRO A 109 -9.47 -11.07 1.73
CA PRO A 109 -9.98 -9.95 0.94
C PRO A 109 -11.35 -10.26 0.32
N ASN A 110 -12.21 -9.24 0.28
CA ASN A 110 -13.49 -9.30 -0.43
C ASN A 110 -13.29 -9.29 -1.94
N ARG A 111 -12.18 -8.69 -2.41
CA ARG A 111 -11.79 -8.66 -3.80
C ARG A 111 -10.26 -8.74 -3.91
N TRP A 112 -9.77 -9.68 -4.69
CA TRP A 112 -8.39 -9.72 -5.16
C TRP A 112 -8.22 -8.76 -6.33
N LEU A 113 -7.01 -8.25 -6.52
CA LEU A 113 -6.69 -7.30 -7.59
C LEU A 113 -5.81 -7.93 -8.65
N GLU A 114 -6.07 -7.54 -9.89
CA GLU A 114 -5.32 -7.95 -11.07
C GLU A 114 -4.73 -6.72 -11.78
N GLU A 115 -3.75 -6.95 -12.65
CA GLU A 115 -3.19 -5.91 -13.51
C GLU A 115 -4.28 -5.20 -14.31
N GLY A 116 -4.31 -3.86 -14.26
CA GLY A 116 -5.25 -3.05 -15.02
C GLY A 116 -6.63 -2.88 -14.37
N ASP A 117 -6.86 -3.46 -13.20
CA ASP A 117 -8.06 -3.14 -12.41
C ASP A 117 -8.12 -1.65 -12.09
N GLU A 118 -9.34 -1.14 -11.89
CA GLU A 118 -9.58 0.23 -11.43
C GLU A 118 -10.26 0.23 -10.06
N LEU A 119 -9.80 1.15 -9.21
CA LEU A 119 -10.41 1.51 -7.92
C LEU A 119 -10.77 3.00 -7.93
N SER A 120 -11.65 3.43 -7.02
CA SER A 120 -12.00 4.84 -6.91
C SER A 120 -12.14 5.31 -5.46
N VAL A 121 -11.84 6.59 -5.25
CA VAL A 121 -12.13 7.35 -4.03
C VAL A 121 -12.84 8.62 -4.45
N GLY A 122 -14.13 8.75 -4.15
CA GLY A 122 -14.95 9.83 -4.67
C GLY A 122 -14.87 9.92 -6.21
N ALA A 123 -14.42 11.04 -6.72
CA ALA A 123 -14.27 11.29 -8.15
C ALA A 123 -12.95 10.76 -8.76
N TYR A 124 -11.98 10.34 -7.93
CA TYR A 124 -10.63 9.99 -8.37
C TYR A 124 -10.51 8.51 -8.69
N ARG A 125 -9.82 8.20 -9.81
CA ARG A 125 -9.59 6.84 -10.27
C ARG A 125 -8.13 6.44 -10.07
N PHE A 126 -7.95 5.20 -9.65
CA PHE A 126 -6.64 4.58 -9.43
C PHE A 126 -6.54 3.33 -10.28
N GLN A 127 -5.57 3.31 -11.18
CA GLN A 127 -5.19 2.11 -11.90
C GLN A 127 -4.34 1.21 -11.01
N VAL A 128 -4.63 -0.07 -11.01
CA VAL A 128 -3.84 -1.10 -10.33
C VAL A 128 -2.75 -1.59 -11.27
N LEU A 129 -1.51 -1.56 -10.81
CA LEU A 129 -0.37 -2.19 -11.49
C LEU A 129 0.15 -3.32 -10.59
N HIS A 130 0.23 -4.53 -11.13
CA HIS A 130 0.82 -5.68 -10.43
C HIS A 130 2.33 -5.65 -10.59
N ILE A 131 3.05 -5.53 -9.47
CA ILE A 131 4.52 -5.35 -9.40
C ILE A 131 5.13 -6.46 -8.54
N PRO A 132 5.13 -7.72 -8.98
CA PRO A 132 5.77 -8.79 -8.23
C PRO A 132 7.28 -8.59 -8.12
N GLY A 133 7.83 -9.03 -6.97
CA GLY A 133 9.26 -8.99 -6.70
C GLY A 133 9.57 -8.87 -5.22
N HIS A 134 9.06 -7.87 -4.51
CA HIS A 134 9.09 -7.80 -3.05
C HIS A 134 8.24 -8.91 -2.44
N THR A 135 6.98 -8.99 -2.85
CA THR A 135 6.14 -10.18 -2.71
C THR A 135 5.59 -10.58 -4.09
N PRO A 136 5.12 -11.82 -4.27
CA PRO A 136 4.55 -12.23 -5.55
C PRO A 136 3.20 -11.57 -5.87
N GLY A 137 2.48 -11.09 -4.86
CA GLY A 137 1.17 -10.46 -5.02
C GLY A 137 1.17 -8.93 -4.87
N HIS A 138 2.33 -8.29 -4.83
CA HIS A 138 2.39 -6.84 -4.63
C HIS A 138 1.72 -6.07 -5.76
N VAL A 139 0.82 -5.15 -5.40
CA VAL A 139 0.19 -4.18 -6.31
C VAL A 139 0.48 -2.76 -5.87
N VAL A 140 0.44 -1.83 -6.81
CA VAL A 140 0.54 -0.39 -6.55
C VAL A 140 -0.67 0.32 -7.16
N PHE A 141 -0.98 1.52 -6.66
CA PHE A 141 -2.16 2.28 -7.09
C PHE A 141 -1.72 3.60 -7.71
N TYR A 142 -2.00 3.80 -8.99
CA TYR A 142 -1.62 4.99 -9.74
C TYR A 142 -2.83 5.86 -10.08
N CYS A 143 -2.84 7.11 -9.64
CA CYS A 143 -3.80 8.13 -10.00
C CYS A 143 -3.16 9.13 -10.98
N ALA A 144 -3.46 8.99 -12.26
CA ALA A 144 -2.90 9.85 -13.30
C ALA A 144 -3.36 11.31 -13.15
N GLU A 145 -4.61 11.53 -12.72
CA GLU A 145 -5.19 12.87 -12.54
C GLU A 145 -4.48 13.68 -11.46
N GLN A 146 -3.82 13.01 -10.52
CA GLN A 146 -3.11 13.64 -9.40
C GLN A 146 -1.60 13.44 -9.47
N ASN A 147 -1.07 12.80 -10.51
CA ASN A 147 0.33 12.37 -10.61
C ASN A 147 0.79 11.71 -9.30
N LEU A 148 -0.01 10.75 -8.79
CA LEU A 148 0.22 10.12 -7.50
C LEU A 148 0.32 8.60 -7.66
N LEU A 149 1.38 8.02 -7.13
CA LEU A 149 1.62 6.58 -7.04
C LEU A 149 1.72 6.16 -5.58
N ILE A 150 0.82 5.29 -5.13
CA ILE A 150 0.93 4.58 -3.86
C ILE A 150 1.73 3.32 -4.14
N ALA A 151 2.98 3.29 -3.71
CA ALA A 151 3.96 2.30 -4.15
C ALA A 151 4.12 1.11 -3.19
N GLY A 152 3.58 1.18 -1.96
CA GLY A 152 3.89 0.17 -0.96
C GLY A 152 5.41 -0.05 -0.87
N ASP A 153 5.82 -1.32 -0.84
CA ASP A 153 7.23 -1.69 -0.68
C ASP A 153 7.92 -2.04 -2.01
N VAL A 154 7.61 -1.29 -3.06
CA VAL A 154 8.25 -1.43 -4.38
C VAL A 154 9.38 -0.43 -4.57
N LEU A 155 9.09 0.86 -4.43
CA LEU A 155 10.03 1.95 -4.74
C LEU A 155 10.06 2.95 -3.58
N PHE A 156 11.26 3.15 -3.04
CA PHE A 156 11.55 4.07 -1.94
C PHE A 156 12.45 5.21 -2.41
N TYR A 157 12.63 6.21 -1.55
CA TYR A 157 13.61 7.24 -1.78
C TYR A 157 15.02 6.64 -1.86
N GLU A 158 15.62 6.67 -3.06
CA GLU A 158 16.94 6.12 -3.39
C GLU A 158 17.13 4.64 -2.98
N SER A 159 16.02 3.88 -2.95
CA SER A 159 16.02 2.46 -2.59
C SER A 159 14.86 1.71 -3.24
N ILE A 160 14.84 0.40 -3.06
CA ILE A 160 13.77 -0.50 -3.51
C ILE A 160 13.39 -1.47 -2.40
N GLY A 161 12.26 -2.14 -2.55
CA GLY A 161 11.81 -3.18 -1.63
C GLY A 161 12.83 -4.31 -1.50
N ARG A 162 12.91 -4.90 -0.32
CA ARG A 162 13.75 -6.07 -0.07
C ARG A 162 13.25 -7.26 -0.88
N THR A 163 14.20 -8.09 -1.29
CA THR A 163 13.95 -9.28 -2.13
C THR A 163 14.66 -10.52 -1.58
N ASP A 164 14.89 -10.55 -0.28
CA ASP A 164 15.49 -11.65 0.48
C ASP A 164 14.46 -12.45 1.29
N PHE A 165 13.18 -12.25 1.04
CA PHE A 165 12.08 -13.02 1.63
C PHE A 165 11.73 -14.26 0.79
N GLU A 166 10.98 -15.18 1.39
CA GLU A 166 10.42 -16.32 0.67
C GLU A 166 9.56 -15.84 -0.52
N ARG A 167 9.75 -16.43 -1.68
CA ARG A 167 9.06 -16.11 -2.96
C ARG A 167 9.32 -14.71 -3.50
N SER A 168 10.27 -13.96 -2.95
CA SER A 168 10.72 -12.69 -3.53
C SER A 168 11.58 -12.93 -4.77
N SER A 169 11.66 -11.94 -5.66
CA SER A 169 12.48 -11.96 -6.87
C SER A 169 13.06 -10.59 -7.18
N HIS A 170 14.36 -10.44 -6.98
CA HIS A 170 15.06 -9.18 -7.27
C HIS A 170 14.98 -8.80 -8.76
N ALA A 171 15.17 -9.78 -9.63
CA ALA A 171 15.12 -9.56 -11.08
C ALA A 171 13.72 -9.10 -11.52
N ASP A 172 12.65 -9.69 -10.96
CA ASP A 172 11.29 -9.31 -11.31
C ASP A 172 10.96 -7.92 -10.76
N LEU A 173 11.40 -7.58 -9.53
CA LEU A 173 11.20 -6.25 -8.96
C LEU A 173 11.82 -5.17 -9.84
N LEU A 174 13.10 -5.31 -10.18
CA LEU A 174 13.80 -4.35 -11.04
C LEU A 174 13.15 -4.21 -12.42
N ARG A 175 12.82 -5.34 -13.05
CA ARG A 175 12.14 -5.34 -14.35
C ARG A 175 10.80 -4.58 -14.27
N ASN A 176 9.95 -4.89 -13.29
CA ASN A 176 8.65 -4.25 -13.15
C ASN A 176 8.77 -2.76 -12.83
N ILE A 177 9.72 -2.35 -11.98
CA ILE A 177 9.97 -0.92 -11.73
C ILE A 177 10.33 -0.21 -13.03
N ARG A 178 11.27 -0.75 -13.82
CA ARG A 178 11.72 -0.14 -15.08
C ARG A 178 10.62 -0.07 -16.13
N GLU A 179 9.90 -1.16 -16.33
CA GLU A 179 8.90 -1.28 -17.39
C GLU A 179 7.58 -0.60 -17.08
N LYS A 180 7.17 -0.54 -15.79
CA LYS A 180 5.85 -0.05 -15.39
C LYS A 180 5.88 1.27 -14.63
N LEU A 181 6.90 1.53 -13.82
CA LEU A 181 6.94 2.73 -12.98
C LEU A 181 7.80 3.84 -13.57
N LEU A 182 9.00 3.54 -14.08
CA LEU A 182 9.88 4.57 -14.64
C LEU A 182 9.38 5.16 -15.98
N VAL A 183 8.32 4.62 -16.54
CA VAL A 183 7.61 5.15 -17.73
C VAL A 183 6.53 6.16 -17.39
N LEU A 184 6.16 6.30 -16.11
CA LEU A 184 5.21 7.29 -15.62
C LEU A 184 5.82 8.69 -15.72
N PRO A 185 5.00 9.76 -15.71
CA PRO A 185 5.50 11.14 -15.70
C PRO A 185 6.51 11.39 -14.59
N GLU A 186 7.56 12.15 -14.87
CA GLU A 186 8.68 12.36 -13.92
C GLU A 186 8.25 13.12 -12.65
N ASP A 187 7.20 13.93 -12.73
CA ASP A 187 6.59 14.65 -11.61
C ASP A 187 5.63 13.80 -10.76
N THR A 188 5.41 12.53 -11.14
CA THR A 188 4.59 11.61 -10.33
C THR A 188 5.20 11.45 -8.94
N ILE A 189 4.41 11.84 -7.93
CA ILE A 189 4.76 11.67 -6.52
C ILE A 189 4.63 10.19 -6.16
N VAL A 190 5.65 9.63 -5.55
CA VAL A 190 5.69 8.25 -5.07
C VAL A 190 5.55 8.25 -3.56
N LEU A 191 4.51 7.60 -3.05
CA LEU A 191 4.28 7.34 -1.63
C LEU A 191 4.68 5.90 -1.31
N PRO A 192 5.82 5.69 -0.65
CA PRO A 192 6.26 4.36 -0.28
C PRO A 192 5.59 3.85 1.00
N GLY A 193 5.67 2.54 1.23
CA GLY A 193 5.24 1.91 2.48
C GLY A 193 6.09 2.30 3.69
N HIS A 194 7.31 2.78 3.49
CA HIS A 194 8.21 3.25 4.55
C HIS A 194 8.98 4.50 4.13
N GLY A 195 9.25 5.36 5.11
CA GLY A 195 10.08 6.55 4.92
C GLY A 195 9.36 7.69 4.19
N ARG A 196 10.15 8.54 3.55
CA ARG A 196 9.64 9.76 2.89
C ARG A 196 9.19 9.49 1.45
N SER A 197 8.30 10.35 0.96
CA SER A 197 7.93 10.39 -0.46
C SER A 197 9.10 10.78 -1.35
N THR A 198 8.98 10.41 -2.62
CA THR A 198 9.91 10.78 -3.70
C THR A 198 9.14 11.07 -4.99
N THR A 199 9.83 11.14 -6.13
CA THR A 199 9.20 11.26 -7.45
C THR A 199 9.83 10.28 -8.43
N ILE A 200 9.09 9.88 -9.45
CA ILE A 200 9.61 9.01 -10.52
C ILE A 200 10.88 9.60 -11.14
N GLY A 201 10.88 10.90 -11.41
CA GLY A 201 12.05 11.58 -11.99
C GLY A 201 13.27 11.61 -11.07
N HIS A 202 13.08 11.71 -9.75
CA HIS A 202 14.19 11.61 -8.80
C HIS A 202 14.78 10.19 -8.82
N GLU A 203 13.94 9.18 -8.70
CA GLU A 203 14.39 7.78 -8.62
C GLU A 203 15.06 7.34 -9.93
N LYS A 204 14.55 7.78 -11.07
CA LYS A 204 15.16 7.53 -12.38
C LYS A 204 16.59 8.04 -12.49
N ARG A 205 16.90 9.15 -11.82
CA ARG A 205 18.23 9.80 -11.87
C ARG A 205 19.18 9.38 -10.75
N HIS A 206 18.64 9.06 -9.58
CA HIS A 206 19.47 8.98 -8.36
C HIS A 206 19.38 7.64 -7.63
N ASN A 207 18.40 6.79 -7.93
CA ASN A 207 18.26 5.51 -7.25
C ASN A 207 19.39 4.55 -7.66
N PRO A 208 20.26 4.13 -6.73
CA PRO A 208 21.44 3.31 -7.07
C PRO A 208 21.09 1.91 -7.58
N PHE A 209 19.87 1.40 -7.30
CA PHE A 209 19.41 0.11 -7.80
C PHE A 209 18.89 0.16 -9.25
N LEU A 210 18.64 1.35 -9.77
CA LEU A 210 18.02 1.57 -11.09
C LEU A 210 19.01 2.12 -12.13
N GLN A 211 20.23 2.43 -11.71
CA GLN A 211 21.31 2.79 -12.62
C GLN A 211 21.83 1.53 -13.31
N ASP A 212 22.30 1.67 -14.57
CA ASP A 212 22.92 0.60 -15.37
C ASP A 212 24.37 0.31 -14.93
#